data_944160f9812e6df29e865f1de487df34
#
_entry.id   944160f9812e6df29e865f1de487df34
#
_cell.length_a   1.000
_cell.length_b   1.000
_cell.length_c   1.000
_cell.angle_alpha   90.00
_cell.angle_beta   90.00
_cell.angle_gamma   90.00
#
_symmetry.space_group_name_H-M   'P 1'
#
loop_
_entity.id
_entity.type
_entity.pdbx_description
1 polymer ?
#
loop_
_entity_poly.entity_id
_entity_poly.type
_entity_poly.pdbx_seq_one_letter_code
_entity_poly.pdbx_strand_id
1 'polypeptide(L)'
;MKTTLEPLDGNKVKLTVELDDAEFDASIDLAFKKIAHEVKLPGFRAGKAPRKLLEARIGIEAARQQAIQDSVPLYLSKAVRDHDIDLIATPDVKLVSGEEDGPVSFDATCEVRPVITVPGYQGLRIELAPIEASDEEIEEVVNAERRRHGNLVDVDRPSQTGDFVTLDLQGLRDGEPVPGLNTDDWVYELGRGWVAPTFDEEVTGAVKGAALKFTATPNGTEQAADFEVTVQRVQTLELADLTDAWVAEHVTEHDTISGWREAVAARISEMKLNQARNVLIDKVSESLADLVDIEAPESMVNSDLQARVQNTVQQFQSQGIALDQWLSATGQDANQFVDALKDQSVKAVKVDLALRAIVVAEGLAATDEDIELEYQRIAMRVSQKPAQVRKVYEKNDAVADLSSQIAKSKALDWLLHNVTMVDTNGKVLDREHVLGHDHSHDHAHDGEDGHSHGAE
;
A
#
# COMPACT_ATOMS: atom_id res chain seq x y z
N MET A 1 26.34 32.30 -17.03
CA MET A 1 25.03 31.69 -17.26
C MET A 1 23.93 32.63 -16.73
N LYS A 2 23.01 33.03 -17.57
CA LYS A 2 21.84 33.84 -17.22
C LYS A 2 20.61 32.97 -17.36
N THR A 3 19.70 33.00 -16.38
CA THR A 3 18.51 32.17 -16.36
C THR A 3 17.27 33.04 -16.14
N THR A 4 16.18 32.70 -16.80
CA THR A 4 14.89 33.39 -16.66
C THR A 4 13.80 32.34 -16.53
N LEU A 5 12.90 32.53 -15.56
CA LEU A 5 11.78 31.65 -15.28
C LEU A 5 10.46 32.38 -15.60
N GLU A 6 9.64 31.76 -16.44
CA GLU A 6 8.32 32.29 -16.82
C GLU A 6 7.25 31.23 -16.53
N PRO A 7 6.16 31.57 -15.83
CA PRO A 7 5.04 30.67 -15.64
C PRO A 7 4.30 30.41 -16.96
N LEU A 8 3.87 29.19 -17.16
CA LEU A 8 3.00 28.75 -18.26
C LEU A 8 1.65 28.27 -17.70
N ASP A 9 0.70 28.04 -18.58
CA ASP A 9 -0.60 27.50 -18.20
C ASP A 9 -0.48 26.10 -17.58
N GLY A 10 -1.29 25.84 -16.57
CA GLY A 10 -1.26 24.61 -15.78
C GLY A 10 -0.10 24.59 -14.80
N ASN A 11 0.46 23.41 -14.57
CA ASN A 11 1.59 23.19 -13.67
C ASN A 11 2.94 23.17 -14.44
N LYS A 12 3.13 24.15 -15.36
CA LYS A 12 4.33 24.25 -16.21
C LYS A 12 5.03 25.57 -16.02
N VAL A 13 6.35 25.55 -16.16
CA VAL A 13 7.18 26.74 -16.21
C VAL A 13 8.17 26.63 -17.39
N LYS A 14 8.48 27.75 -17.98
CA LYS A 14 9.51 27.84 -19.02
C LYS A 14 10.78 28.40 -18.37
N LEU A 15 11.86 27.62 -18.43
CA LEU A 15 13.16 28.01 -17.97
C LEU A 15 14.04 28.29 -19.19
N THR A 16 14.41 29.57 -19.39
CA THR A 16 15.32 29.98 -20.44
C THR A 16 16.74 30.09 -19.85
N VAL A 17 17.69 29.46 -20.49
CA VAL A 17 19.11 29.47 -20.10
C VAL A 17 19.94 30.06 -21.23
N GLU A 18 20.69 31.12 -20.93
CA GLU A 18 21.62 31.78 -21.85
C GLU A 18 23.05 31.63 -21.35
N LEU A 19 23.92 31.12 -22.22
CA LEU A 19 25.34 30.96 -21.96
C LEU A 19 26.13 31.93 -22.88
N ASP A 20 27.01 32.70 -22.32
CA ASP A 20 27.91 33.52 -23.13
C ASP A 20 29.00 32.68 -23.81
N ASP A 21 29.66 33.25 -24.82
CA ASP A 21 30.65 32.55 -25.62
C ASP A 21 31.83 32.03 -24.77
N ALA A 22 32.22 32.75 -23.73
CA ALA A 22 33.34 32.36 -22.88
C ALA A 22 33.01 31.17 -21.98
N GLU A 23 31.79 31.13 -21.43
CA GLU A 23 31.28 30.01 -20.65
C GLU A 23 31.13 28.74 -21.51
N PHE A 24 30.59 28.88 -22.72
CA PHE A 24 30.36 27.76 -23.61
C PHE A 24 31.66 27.24 -24.27
N ASP A 25 32.66 28.08 -24.49
CA ASP A 25 33.95 27.65 -25.03
C ASP A 25 34.66 26.61 -24.16
N ALA A 26 34.46 26.70 -22.84
CA ALA A 26 34.93 25.67 -21.90
C ALA A 26 34.26 24.29 -22.17
N SER A 27 33.02 24.25 -22.55
CA SER A 27 32.29 23.03 -22.94
C SER A 27 32.80 22.50 -24.29
N ILE A 28 33.09 23.38 -25.24
CA ILE A 28 33.73 23.02 -26.53
C ILE A 28 35.11 22.41 -26.29
N ASP A 29 35.90 22.95 -25.37
CA ASP A 29 37.22 22.38 -25.02
C ASP A 29 37.11 20.96 -24.44
N LEU A 30 36.08 20.70 -23.62
CA LEU A 30 35.80 19.37 -23.08
C LEU A 30 35.36 18.40 -24.20
N ALA A 31 34.52 18.86 -25.12
CA ALA A 31 34.09 18.08 -26.28
C ALA A 31 35.28 17.71 -27.18
N PHE A 32 36.15 18.64 -27.46
CA PHE A 32 37.41 18.34 -28.21
C PHE A 32 38.29 17.31 -27.50
N LYS A 33 38.39 17.37 -26.17
CA LYS A 33 39.11 16.34 -25.38
C LYS A 33 38.48 14.97 -25.54
N LYS A 34 37.14 14.88 -25.50
CA LYS A 34 36.38 13.64 -25.69
C LYS A 34 36.61 13.08 -27.10
N ILE A 35 36.43 13.92 -28.12
CA ILE A 35 36.63 13.56 -29.52
C ILE A 35 38.09 13.14 -29.79
N ALA A 36 39.10 13.79 -29.14
CA ALA A 36 40.50 13.40 -29.25
C ALA A 36 40.80 11.96 -28.83
N HIS A 37 39.96 11.39 -27.95
CA HIS A 37 40.08 9.99 -27.56
C HIS A 37 39.49 9.02 -28.57
N GLU A 38 38.49 9.45 -29.31
CA GLU A 38 37.73 8.63 -30.29
C GLU A 38 38.39 8.66 -31.68
N VAL A 39 38.96 9.81 -32.06
CA VAL A 39 39.54 10.01 -33.39
C VAL A 39 41.01 9.67 -33.40
N LYS A 40 41.44 8.76 -34.29
CA LYS A 40 42.86 8.45 -34.52
C LYS A 40 43.46 9.48 -35.46
N LEU A 41 44.38 10.32 -34.94
CA LEU A 41 45.15 11.26 -35.73
C LEU A 41 46.58 10.73 -35.94
N PRO A 42 47.08 10.66 -37.22
CA PRO A 42 48.44 10.25 -37.48
C PRO A 42 49.46 11.15 -36.73
N GLY A 43 50.38 10.55 -36.03
CA GLY A 43 51.40 11.26 -35.26
C GLY A 43 51.04 11.61 -33.81
N PHE A 44 49.82 11.32 -33.36
CA PHE A 44 49.38 11.58 -31.98
C PHE A 44 48.80 10.32 -31.31
N ARG A 45 49.11 10.16 -30.04
CA ARG A 45 48.46 9.16 -29.19
C ARG A 45 47.00 9.62 -28.91
N ALA A 46 46.05 8.68 -28.86
CA ALA A 46 44.68 8.97 -28.55
C ALA A 46 44.53 9.88 -27.31
N GLY A 47 43.76 10.95 -27.39
CA GLY A 47 43.54 11.94 -26.33
C GLY A 47 44.67 12.98 -26.19
N LYS A 48 45.73 13.01 -27.04
CA LYS A 48 46.83 13.94 -26.92
C LYS A 48 46.95 14.92 -28.10
N ALA A 49 46.01 14.91 -29.03
CA ALA A 49 45.95 15.85 -30.14
C ALA A 49 45.57 17.26 -29.64
N PRO A 50 46.29 18.33 -30.03
CA PRO A 50 45.90 19.70 -29.68
C PRO A 50 44.58 20.13 -30.32
N ARG A 51 43.76 20.94 -29.62
CA ARG A 51 42.47 21.47 -30.12
C ARG A 51 42.58 22.04 -31.55
N LYS A 52 43.57 22.88 -31.83
CA LYS A 52 43.74 23.50 -33.16
C LYS A 52 43.86 22.50 -34.31
N LEU A 53 44.51 21.35 -34.09
CA LEU A 53 44.63 20.31 -35.12
C LEU A 53 43.32 19.50 -35.29
N LEU A 54 42.58 19.28 -34.20
CA LEU A 54 41.27 18.66 -34.26
C LEU A 54 40.30 19.56 -34.99
N GLU A 55 40.26 20.83 -34.64
CA GLU A 55 39.40 21.85 -35.25
C GLU A 55 39.68 21.99 -36.77
N ALA A 56 40.93 22.00 -37.18
CA ALA A 56 41.30 22.07 -38.61
C ALA A 56 40.88 20.83 -39.42
N ARG A 57 40.71 19.67 -38.75
CA ARG A 57 40.42 18.39 -39.42
C ARG A 57 38.96 18.00 -39.41
N ILE A 58 38.25 18.25 -38.32
CA ILE A 58 36.85 17.84 -38.13
C ILE A 58 35.88 19.03 -38.05
N GLY A 59 36.39 20.25 -38.04
CA GLY A 59 35.59 21.46 -37.89
C GLY A 59 35.21 21.76 -36.43
N ILE A 60 34.81 22.98 -36.16
CA ILE A 60 34.34 23.41 -34.85
C ILE A 60 32.88 22.92 -34.61
N GLU A 61 32.12 22.79 -35.70
CA GLU A 61 30.71 22.43 -35.68
C GLU A 61 30.44 21.07 -34.95
N ALA A 62 31.23 20.03 -35.32
CA ALA A 62 31.09 18.71 -34.69
C ALA A 62 31.42 18.74 -33.18
N ALA A 63 32.41 19.50 -32.77
CA ALA A 63 32.76 19.68 -31.37
C ALA A 63 31.70 20.53 -30.63
N ARG A 64 31.10 21.50 -31.34
CA ARG A 64 30.04 22.33 -30.79
C ARG A 64 28.78 21.55 -30.56
N GLN A 65 28.35 20.73 -31.53
CA GLN A 65 27.18 19.82 -31.37
C GLN A 65 27.39 18.85 -30.18
N GLN A 66 28.62 18.25 -30.09
CA GLN A 66 28.91 17.38 -28.95
C GLN A 66 28.91 18.14 -27.63
N ALA A 67 29.46 19.39 -27.61
CA ALA A 67 29.41 20.25 -26.44
C ALA A 67 28.00 20.59 -26.00
N ILE A 68 27.10 20.91 -26.93
CA ILE A 68 25.66 21.15 -26.66
C ILE A 68 25.05 19.90 -26.04
N GLN A 69 25.21 18.74 -26.68
CA GLN A 69 24.66 17.48 -26.21
C GLN A 69 25.13 17.11 -24.79
N ASP A 70 26.40 17.30 -24.48
CA ASP A 70 27.00 16.94 -23.20
C ASP A 70 26.74 17.98 -22.10
N SER A 71 26.66 19.28 -22.43
CA SER A 71 26.60 20.36 -21.44
C SER A 71 25.21 20.90 -21.14
N VAL A 72 24.27 20.88 -22.10
CA VAL A 72 22.89 21.35 -21.87
C VAL A 72 22.23 20.68 -20.67
N PRO A 73 22.30 19.33 -20.50
CA PRO A 73 21.74 18.69 -19.32
C PRO A 73 22.36 19.16 -17.99
N LEU A 74 23.66 19.48 -18.00
CA LEU A 74 24.38 19.97 -16.81
C LEU A 74 23.96 21.40 -16.45
N TYR A 75 23.86 22.28 -17.45
CA TYR A 75 23.41 23.66 -17.25
C TYR A 75 21.93 23.69 -16.84
N LEU A 76 21.09 22.83 -17.43
CA LEU A 76 19.68 22.68 -17.03
C LEU A 76 19.58 22.25 -15.57
N SER A 77 20.28 21.20 -15.16
CA SER A 77 20.28 20.72 -13.77
C SER A 77 20.74 21.80 -12.79
N LYS A 78 21.71 22.62 -13.19
CA LYS A 78 22.14 23.76 -12.37
C LYS A 78 21.06 24.82 -12.28
N ALA A 79 20.46 25.21 -13.41
CA ALA A 79 19.42 26.22 -13.46
C ALA A 79 18.15 25.80 -12.67
N VAL A 80 17.77 24.50 -12.74
CA VAL A 80 16.66 23.93 -11.94
C VAL A 80 16.94 24.08 -10.45
N ARG A 81 18.16 23.78 -9.98
CA ARG A 81 18.56 23.98 -8.58
C ARG A 81 18.63 25.44 -8.17
N ASP A 82 19.18 26.31 -9.02
CA ASP A 82 19.31 27.75 -8.72
C ASP A 82 17.94 28.43 -8.55
N HIS A 83 16.89 27.89 -9.17
CA HIS A 83 15.50 28.37 -9.05
C HIS A 83 14.61 27.51 -8.15
N ASP A 84 15.17 26.51 -7.47
CA ASP A 84 14.42 25.58 -6.57
C ASP A 84 13.17 24.98 -7.23
N ILE A 85 13.31 24.50 -8.49
CA ILE A 85 12.19 23.96 -9.27
C ILE A 85 11.97 22.49 -8.91
N ASP A 86 10.79 22.15 -8.37
CA ASP A 86 10.36 20.77 -8.07
C ASP A 86 9.79 20.11 -9.34
N LEU A 87 10.68 19.46 -10.09
CA LEU A 87 10.32 18.78 -11.33
C LEU A 87 9.55 17.48 -11.08
N ILE A 88 8.46 17.28 -11.82
CA ILE A 88 7.68 16.03 -11.82
C ILE A 88 7.80 15.21 -13.11
N ALA A 89 8.48 15.75 -14.11
CA ALA A 89 8.78 15.07 -15.37
C ALA A 89 10.12 15.55 -15.93
N THR A 90 10.66 14.79 -16.87
CA THR A 90 11.84 15.23 -17.63
C THR A 90 11.47 16.44 -18.49
N PRO A 91 12.18 17.58 -18.37
CA PRO A 91 11.89 18.77 -19.16
C PRO A 91 12.05 18.57 -20.66
N ASP A 92 11.17 19.19 -21.46
CA ASP A 92 11.32 19.30 -22.90
C ASP A 92 12.26 20.46 -23.23
N VAL A 93 13.42 20.16 -23.83
CA VAL A 93 14.47 21.13 -24.08
C VAL A 93 14.53 21.47 -25.57
N LYS A 94 14.48 22.76 -25.88
CA LYS A 94 14.59 23.29 -27.25
C LYS A 94 15.72 24.28 -27.34
N LEU A 95 16.69 24.03 -28.20
CA LEU A 95 17.73 24.98 -28.52
C LEU A 95 17.12 26.17 -29.26
N VAL A 96 17.40 27.38 -28.76
CA VAL A 96 16.88 28.66 -29.35
C VAL A 96 17.93 29.29 -30.24
N SER A 97 19.20 29.27 -29.81
CA SER A 97 20.32 29.82 -30.56
C SER A 97 21.61 29.14 -30.24
N GLY A 98 22.65 29.35 -31.07
CA GLY A 98 23.99 28.90 -30.79
C GLY A 98 24.31 27.50 -31.33
N GLU A 99 23.51 26.94 -32.27
CA GLU A 99 23.78 25.65 -32.90
C GLU A 99 25.07 25.69 -33.76
N GLU A 100 25.19 26.73 -34.59
CA GLU A 100 26.33 26.89 -35.50
C GLU A 100 27.41 27.76 -34.89
N ASP A 101 27.05 28.95 -34.37
CA ASP A 101 27.97 29.92 -33.78
C ASP A 101 27.29 30.80 -32.70
N GLY A 102 28.09 31.68 -32.04
CA GLY A 102 27.59 32.63 -31.05
C GLY A 102 27.13 32.03 -29.71
N PRO A 103 26.49 32.84 -28.86
CA PRO A 103 26.00 32.42 -27.56
C PRO A 103 24.96 31.32 -27.66
N VAL A 104 25.03 30.33 -26.75
CA VAL A 104 24.09 29.24 -26.70
C VAL A 104 22.91 29.62 -25.79
N SER A 105 21.71 29.53 -26.34
CA SER A 105 20.49 29.68 -25.56
C SER A 105 19.53 28.51 -25.80
N PHE A 106 18.93 28.02 -24.73
CA PHE A 106 17.90 26.99 -24.83
C PHE A 106 16.75 27.28 -23.86
N ASP A 107 15.55 26.86 -24.27
CA ASP A 107 14.34 26.87 -23.49
C ASP A 107 14.04 25.45 -22.99
N ALA A 108 13.74 25.32 -21.69
CA ALA A 108 13.26 24.10 -21.11
C ALA A 108 11.85 24.29 -20.60
N THR A 109 10.89 23.51 -21.12
CA THR A 109 9.55 23.44 -20.57
C THR A 109 9.53 22.40 -19.46
N CYS A 110 9.37 22.87 -18.23
CA CYS A 110 9.42 22.04 -17.03
C CYS A 110 8.00 21.85 -16.50
N GLU A 111 7.60 20.60 -16.25
CA GLU A 111 6.43 20.30 -15.43
C GLU A 111 6.83 20.33 -13.97
N VAL A 112 6.12 21.13 -13.18
CA VAL A 112 6.40 21.37 -11.76
C VAL A 112 5.29 20.84 -10.89
N ARG A 113 5.63 20.45 -9.67
CA ARG A 113 4.61 20.01 -8.71
C ARG A 113 3.67 21.15 -8.38
N PRO A 114 2.34 20.96 -8.50
CA PRO A 114 1.38 21.99 -8.13
C PRO A 114 1.40 22.23 -6.62
N VAL A 115 1.41 23.49 -6.23
CA VAL A 115 1.20 23.91 -4.86
C VAL A 115 -0.29 24.12 -4.66
N ILE A 116 -0.89 23.37 -3.74
CA ILE A 116 -2.32 23.40 -3.47
C ILE A 116 -2.63 23.84 -2.05
N THR A 117 -3.85 24.22 -1.82
CA THR A 117 -4.44 24.35 -0.48
C THR A 117 -5.55 23.32 -0.34
N VAL A 118 -5.66 22.72 0.83
CA VAL A 118 -6.66 21.68 1.11
C VAL A 118 -7.59 22.21 2.20
N PRO A 119 -8.77 22.75 1.87
CA PRO A 119 -9.72 23.22 2.87
C PRO A 119 -10.38 22.04 3.60
N GLY A 120 -10.60 22.18 4.90
CA GLY A 120 -11.42 21.23 5.66
C GLY A 120 -10.70 20.01 6.23
N TYR A 121 -9.40 19.82 6.00
CA TYR A 121 -8.66 18.66 6.56
C TYR A 121 -8.67 18.62 8.10
N GLN A 122 -8.76 19.78 8.77
CA GLN A 122 -8.83 19.88 10.24
C GLN A 122 -10.15 19.36 10.81
N GLY A 123 -11.20 19.26 9.99
CA GLY A 123 -12.54 18.81 10.39
C GLY A 123 -12.89 17.40 9.90
N LEU A 124 -11.93 16.63 9.45
CA LEU A 124 -12.16 15.29 8.94
C LEU A 124 -12.80 14.39 10.02
N ARG A 125 -13.87 13.71 9.61
CA ARG A 125 -14.58 12.72 10.43
C ARG A 125 -14.46 11.36 9.77
N ILE A 126 -13.83 10.42 10.46
CA ILE A 126 -13.53 9.08 9.93
C ILE A 126 -14.43 8.07 10.62
N GLU A 127 -15.22 7.38 9.83
CA GLU A 127 -16.08 6.30 10.32
C GLU A 127 -15.32 4.96 10.30
N LEU A 128 -15.26 4.32 11.46
CA LEU A 128 -14.65 3.01 11.67
C LEU A 128 -15.72 1.98 12.06
N ALA A 129 -15.42 0.70 11.93
CA ALA A 129 -16.24 -0.33 12.54
C ALA A 129 -16.16 -0.22 14.08
N PRO A 130 -17.21 -0.67 14.81
CA PRO A 130 -17.16 -0.72 16.28
C PRO A 130 -15.94 -1.51 16.77
N ILE A 131 -15.19 -0.95 17.73
CA ILE A 131 -13.99 -1.55 18.28
C ILE A 131 -14.24 -2.41 19.51
N GLU A 132 -15.42 -2.28 20.11
CA GLU A 132 -15.84 -3.07 21.26
C GLU A 132 -16.52 -4.37 20.78
N ALA A 133 -16.36 -5.45 21.52
CA ALA A 133 -17.09 -6.68 21.29
C ALA A 133 -18.59 -6.48 21.56
N SER A 134 -19.47 -6.98 20.69
CA SER A 134 -20.88 -7.03 20.98
C SER A 134 -21.26 -8.29 21.78
N ASP A 135 -22.38 -8.24 22.46
CA ASP A 135 -22.89 -9.42 23.19
C ASP A 135 -23.15 -10.60 22.24
N GLU A 136 -23.61 -10.33 21.00
CA GLU A 136 -23.82 -11.36 19.99
C GLU A 136 -22.52 -12.05 19.62
N GLU A 137 -21.43 -11.30 19.38
CA GLU A 137 -20.13 -11.87 19.02
C GLU A 137 -19.55 -12.72 20.17
N ILE A 138 -19.72 -12.27 21.40
CA ILE A 138 -19.32 -13.03 22.60
C ILE A 138 -20.11 -14.34 22.68
N GLU A 139 -21.44 -14.27 22.51
CA GLU A 139 -22.31 -15.47 22.51
C GLU A 139 -22.00 -16.43 21.38
N GLU A 140 -21.65 -15.94 20.20
CA GLU A 140 -21.22 -16.80 19.07
C GLU A 140 -20.00 -17.63 19.44
N VAL A 141 -18.97 -17.01 20.06
CA VAL A 141 -17.77 -17.71 20.51
C VAL A 141 -18.08 -18.70 21.62
N VAL A 142 -18.86 -18.28 22.61
CA VAL A 142 -19.27 -19.13 23.73
C VAL A 142 -20.07 -20.33 23.23
N ASN A 143 -21.02 -20.11 22.33
CA ASN A 143 -21.84 -21.20 21.79
C ASN A 143 -21.04 -22.10 20.84
N ALA A 144 -20.08 -21.56 20.08
CA ALA A 144 -19.20 -22.37 19.26
C ALA A 144 -18.38 -23.35 20.12
N GLU A 145 -17.86 -22.91 21.27
CA GLU A 145 -17.13 -23.79 22.19
C GLU A 145 -18.06 -24.82 22.87
N ARG A 146 -19.26 -24.40 23.29
CA ARG A 146 -20.27 -25.34 23.82
C ARG A 146 -20.66 -26.41 22.77
N ARG A 147 -20.83 -26.02 21.53
CA ARG A 147 -21.12 -26.96 20.42
C ARG A 147 -20.02 -27.98 20.20
N ARG A 148 -18.75 -27.58 20.38
CA ARG A 148 -17.57 -28.44 20.26
C ARG A 148 -17.57 -29.58 21.28
N HIS A 149 -18.14 -29.33 22.47
CA HIS A 149 -18.27 -30.25 23.58
C HIS A 149 -19.69 -30.81 23.74
N GLY A 150 -20.56 -30.55 22.74
CA GLY A 150 -21.92 -31.07 22.74
C GLY A 150 -21.98 -32.55 22.40
N ASN A 151 -23.03 -33.23 22.87
CA ASN A 151 -23.26 -34.64 22.62
C ASN A 151 -24.34 -34.82 21.55
N LEU A 152 -24.08 -35.69 20.56
CA LEU A 152 -25.08 -36.08 19.58
C LEU A 152 -25.98 -37.14 20.17
N VAL A 153 -27.30 -36.84 20.25
CA VAL A 153 -28.32 -37.72 20.81
C VAL A 153 -29.32 -38.10 19.71
N ASP A 154 -29.60 -39.39 19.56
CA ASP A 154 -30.54 -39.90 18.59
C ASP A 154 -31.97 -39.40 18.90
N VAL A 155 -32.69 -38.97 17.87
CA VAL A 155 -34.05 -38.50 17.98
C VAL A 155 -34.99 -39.24 17.01
N ASP A 156 -36.16 -39.62 17.50
CA ASP A 156 -37.18 -40.33 16.70
C ASP A 156 -38.25 -39.34 16.15
N ARG A 157 -37.77 -38.18 15.61
CA ARG A 157 -38.60 -37.17 14.95
C ARG A 157 -38.05 -36.84 13.57
N PRO A 158 -38.84 -36.19 12.70
CA PRO A 158 -38.31 -35.65 11.47
C PRO A 158 -37.15 -34.68 11.70
N SER A 159 -36.15 -34.72 10.81
CA SER A 159 -34.97 -33.86 10.84
C SER A 159 -35.33 -32.40 10.71
N GLN A 160 -34.60 -31.53 11.36
CA GLN A 160 -34.75 -30.08 11.34
C GLN A 160 -33.40 -29.43 11.05
N THR A 161 -33.44 -28.19 10.58
CA THR A 161 -32.18 -27.38 10.43
C THR A 161 -31.45 -27.34 11.77
N GLY A 162 -30.14 -27.62 11.74
CA GLY A 162 -29.26 -27.73 12.90
C GLY A 162 -29.14 -29.14 13.50
N ASP A 163 -29.92 -30.11 13.02
CA ASP A 163 -29.75 -31.51 13.37
C ASP A 163 -28.58 -32.13 12.57
N PHE A 164 -27.99 -33.14 13.14
CA PHE A 164 -26.96 -33.94 12.50
C PHE A 164 -27.61 -35.22 11.93
N VAL A 165 -27.54 -35.39 10.63
CA VAL A 165 -28.03 -36.57 9.96
C VAL A 165 -26.87 -37.43 9.49
N THR A 166 -26.91 -38.74 9.88
CA THR A 166 -26.01 -39.70 9.27
C THR A 166 -26.69 -40.24 8.03
N LEU A 167 -26.07 -40.10 6.88
CA LEU A 167 -26.67 -40.45 5.60
C LEU A 167 -25.68 -41.14 4.67
N ASP A 168 -26.21 -42.03 3.82
CA ASP A 168 -25.51 -42.53 2.66
C ASP A 168 -25.91 -41.65 1.48
N LEU A 169 -24.94 -41.11 0.80
CA LEU A 169 -25.06 -40.18 -0.31
C LEU A 169 -24.51 -40.80 -1.59
N GLN A 170 -25.31 -40.79 -2.65
CA GLN A 170 -24.91 -41.13 -3.99
C GLN A 170 -25.32 -40.01 -4.94
N GLY A 171 -24.35 -39.33 -5.55
CA GLY A 171 -24.57 -38.34 -6.61
C GLY A 171 -24.26 -38.96 -7.97
N LEU A 172 -25.22 -38.98 -8.85
CA LEU A 172 -25.12 -39.57 -10.20
C LEU A 172 -25.29 -38.47 -11.26
N ARG A 173 -24.59 -38.61 -12.38
CA ARG A 173 -24.82 -37.81 -13.58
C ARG A 173 -24.85 -38.75 -14.77
N ASP A 174 -25.94 -38.75 -15.52
CA ASP A 174 -26.16 -39.66 -16.64
C ASP A 174 -25.98 -41.16 -16.24
N GLY A 175 -26.24 -41.48 -14.97
CA GLY A 175 -26.13 -42.83 -14.40
C GLY A 175 -24.72 -43.18 -13.91
N GLU A 176 -23.73 -42.29 -14.04
CA GLU A 176 -22.38 -42.50 -13.54
C GLU A 176 -22.13 -41.70 -12.23
N PRO A 177 -21.35 -42.29 -11.27
CA PRO A 177 -21.05 -41.61 -10.00
C PRO A 177 -20.26 -40.33 -10.20
N VAL A 178 -20.71 -39.23 -9.57
CA VAL A 178 -19.96 -37.95 -9.57
C VAL A 178 -18.88 -38.01 -8.48
N PRO A 179 -17.61 -37.77 -8.81
CA PRO A 179 -16.54 -37.77 -7.83
C PRO A 179 -16.81 -36.77 -6.69
N GLY A 180 -16.60 -37.23 -5.43
CA GLY A 180 -16.82 -36.40 -4.24
C GLY A 180 -18.27 -36.35 -3.72
N LEU A 181 -19.24 -36.92 -4.45
CA LEU A 181 -20.65 -36.97 -4.04
C LEU A 181 -21.11 -38.40 -3.71
N ASN A 182 -20.19 -39.31 -3.37
CA ASN A 182 -20.52 -40.68 -3.03
C ASN A 182 -19.81 -41.03 -1.72
N THR A 183 -20.61 -41.26 -0.67
CA THR A 183 -20.09 -41.57 0.66
C THR A 183 -21.16 -42.28 1.47
N ASP A 184 -20.74 -43.21 2.33
CA ASP A 184 -21.60 -43.95 3.26
C ASP A 184 -21.32 -43.42 4.70
N ASP A 185 -22.31 -43.54 5.58
CA ASP A 185 -22.22 -43.15 6.99
C ASP A 185 -21.74 -41.73 7.23
N TRP A 186 -22.02 -40.81 6.32
CA TRP A 186 -21.57 -39.41 6.42
C TRP A 186 -22.44 -38.65 7.42
N VAL A 187 -21.81 -38.04 8.42
CA VAL A 187 -22.47 -37.19 9.41
C VAL A 187 -22.52 -35.76 8.88
N TYR A 188 -23.67 -35.26 8.60
CA TYR A 188 -23.91 -33.94 8.03
C TYR A 188 -24.82 -33.09 8.93
N GLU A 189 -24.43 -31.87 9.21
CA GLU A 189 -25.26 -30.88 9.91
C GLU A 189 -26.16 -30.16 8.92
N LEU A 190 -27.46 -30.34 9.04
CA LEU A 190 -28.48 -29.70 8.18
C LEU A 190 -28.48 -28.17 8.36
N GLY A 191 -28.48 -27.44 7.25
CA GLY A 191 -28.43 -25.98 7.20
C GLY A 191 -27.06 -25.41 6.91
N ARG A 192 -26.04 -26.26 6.66
CA ARG A 192 -24.72 -25.80 6.27
C ARG A 192 -24.59 -25.44 4.79
N GLY A 193 -25.45 -25.96 3.94
CA GLY A 193 -25.43 -25.69 2.50
C GLY A 193 -24.18 -26.19 1.77
N TRP A 194 -23.50 -27.22 2.26
CA TRP A 194 -22.21 -27.64 1.70
C TRP A 194 -22.34 -28.42 0.40
N VAL A 195 -23.47 -29.12 0.18
CA VAL A 195 -23.65 -30.03 -0.95
C VAL A 195 -24.21 -29.30 -2.16
N ALA A 196 -25.38 -28.76 -2.01
CA ALA A 196 -26.13 -28.00 -3.02
C ALA A 196 -27.12 -27.04 -2.34
N PRO A 197 -27.52 -25.93 -2.98
CA PRO A 197 -28.40 -24.92 -2.36
C PRO A 197 -29.76 -25.53 -1.84
N THR A 198 -30.31 -26.52 -2.55
CA THR A 198 -31.60 -27.18 -2.20
C THR A 198 -31.43 -28.47 -1.39
N PHE A 199 -30.19 -28.94 -1.18
CA PHE A 199 -29.94 -30.23 -0.51
C PHE A 199 -30.52 -30.26 0.91
N ASP A 200 -30.28 -29.20 1.68
CA ASP A 200 -30.78 -29.12 3.06
C ASP A 200 -32.32 -29.08 3.15
N GLU A 201 -32.95 -28.44 2.17
CA GLU A 201 -34.42 -28.39 2.10
C GLU A 201 -35.01 -29.76 1.85
N GLU A 202 -34.43 -30.54 0.92
CA GLU A 202 -34.89 -31.89 0.55
C GLU A 202 -34.68 -32.92 1.67
N VAL A 203 -33.61 -32.76 2.47
CA VAL A 203 -33.34 -33.67 3.58
C VAL A 203 -34.04 -33.23 4.87
N THR A 204 -34.44 -31.95 4.99
CA THR A 204 -35.23 -31.49 6.14
C THR A 204 -36.58 -32.13 6.16
N GLY A 205 -37.01 -32.63 7.33
CA GLY A 205 -38.24 -33.37 7.49
C GLY A 205 -38.16 -34.89 7.24
N ALA A 206 -37.00 -35.36 6.84
CA ALA A 206 -36.76 -36.79 6.68
C ALA A 206 -36.66 -37.51 8.04
N VAL A 207 -37.07 -38.74 8.09
CA VAL A 207 -36.96 -39.60 9.26
C VAL A 207 -35.94 -40.70 9.04
N LYS A 208 -35.47 -41.30 10.10
CA LYS A 208 -34.59 -42.48 10.02
C LYS A 208 -35.15 -43.53 9.07
N GLY A 209 -34.35 -44.03 8.15
CA GLY A 209 -34.71 -45.01 7.12
C GLY A 209 -35.35 -44.39 5.87
N ALA A 210 -35.52 -43.09 5.80
CA ALA A 210 -36.06 -42.45 4.60
C ALA A 210 -35.02 -42.54 3.45
N ALA A 211 -35.53 -42.91 2.26
CA ALA A 211 -34.77 -42.87 1.02
C ALA A 211 -35.33 -41.74 0.15
N LEU A 212 -34.50 -40.75 -0.14
CA LEU A 212 -34.84 -39.55 -0.89
C LEU A 212 -34.15 -39.60 -2.26
N LYS A 213 -34.86 -39.11 -3.28
CA LYS A 213 -34.28 -38.92 -4.64
C LYS A 213 -34.70 -37.56 -5.16
N PHE A 214 -33.72 -36.77 -5.52
CA PHE A 214 -33.94 -35.42 -6.05
C PHE A 214 -32.77 -35.00 -6.94
N THR A 215 -33.00 -33.99 -7.77
CA THR A 215 -31.96 -33.44 -8.65
C THR A 215 -31.58 -32.06 -8.13
N ALA A 216 -30.29 -31.82 -7.94
CA ALA A 216 -29.74 -30.51 -7.53
C ALA A 216 -28.41 -30.22 -8.22
N THR A 217 -28.02 -28.95 -8.26
CA THR A 217 -26.70 -28.54 -8.78
C THR A 217 -25.70 -28.47 -7.64
N PRO A 218 -24.69 -29.37 -7.58
CA PRO A 218 -23.68 -29.34 -6.52
C PRO A 218 -22.90 -28.02 -6.49
N ASN A 219 -22.54 -27.59 -5.32
CA ASN A 219 -21.70 -26.39 -5.16
C ASN A 219 -20.38 -26.51 -5.94
N GLY A 220 -19.97 -25.43 -6.59
CA GLY A 220 -18.75 -25.40 -7.41
C GLY A 220 -18.88 -26.03 -8.78
N THR A 221 -20.08 -26.45 -9.20
CA THR A 221 -20.36 -26.97 -10.55
C THR A 221 -21.54 -26.23 -11.19
N GLU A 222 -21.62 -26.24 -12.53
CA GLU A 222 -22.77 -25.70 -13.27
C GLU A 222 -23.75 -26.79 -13.74
N GLN A 223 -23.43 -28.05 -13.50
CA GLN A 223 -24.17 -29.20 -14.00
C GLN A 223 -24.92 -29.88 -12.86
N ALA A 224 -26.22 -30.14 -13.07
CA ALA A 224 -27.04 -30.87 -12.14
C ALA A 224 -26.57 -32.32 -11.95
N ALA A 225 -26.86 -32.88 -10.79
CA ALA A 225 -26.68 -34.29 -10.47
C ALA A 225 -27.95 -34.83 -9.80
N ASP A 226 -28.20 -36.13 -10.01
CA ASP A 226 -29.25 -36.85 -9.34
C ASP A 226 -28.72 -37.38 -8.02
N PHE A 227 -29.37 -37.01 -6.93
CA PHE A 227 -28.99 -37.45 -5.58
C PHE A 227 -29.89 -38.56 -5.12
N GLU A 228 -29.26 -39.64 -4.63
CA GLU A 228 -29.91 -40.70 -3.84
C GLU A 228 -29.38 -40.62 -2.42
N VAL A 229 -30.24 -40.33 -1.46
CA VAL A 229 -29.89 -40.12 -0.07
C VAL A 229 -30.64 -41.08 0.81
N THR A 230 -29.96 -41.86 1.64
CA THR A 230 -30.59 -42.71 2.65
C THR A 230 -30.22 -42.18 4.03
N VAL A 231 -31.23 -41.82 4.82
CA VAL A 231 -31.02 -41.29 6.17
C VAL A 231 -30.90 -42.46 7.16
N GLN A 232 -29.72 -42.69 7.69
CA GLN A 232 -29.42 -43.75 8.64
C GLN A 232 -29.79 -43.38 10.07
N ARG A 233 -29.52 -42.14 10.48
CA ARG A 233 -29.81 -41.61 11.81
C ARG A 233 -30.16 -40.14 11.74
N VAL A 234 -30.98 -39.68 12.66
CA VAL A 234 -31.24 -38.27 12.96
C VAL A 234 -30.81 -38.02 14.39
N GLN A 235 -29.94 -37.06 14.60
CA GLN A 235 -29.36 -36.72 15.91
C GLN A 235 -29.48 -35.22 16.14
N THR A 236 -29.79 -34.83 17.37
CA THR A 236 -29.69 -33.43 17.77
C THR A 236 -28.46 -33.21 18.63
N LEU A 237 -27.89 -32.01 18.55
CA LEU A 237 -26.76 -31.65 19.39
C LEU A 237 -27.28 -31.12 20.74
N GLU A 238 -27.14 -31.93 21.77
CA GLU A 238 -27.44 -31.48 23.14
C GLU A 238 -26.25 -30.76 23.72
N LEU A 239 -26.46 -29.48 24.08
CA LEU A 239 -25.42 -28.66 24.72
C LEU A 239 -25.58 -28.77 26.23
N ALA A 240 -24.49 -29.04 26.92
CA ALA A 240 -24.47 -28.98 28.38
C ALA A 240 -24.83 -27.57 28.88
N ASP A 241 -25.44 -27.50 30.07
CA ASP A 241 -25.71 -26.21 30.73
C ASP A 241 -24.37 -25.46 30.97
N LEU A 242 -24.36 -24.18 30.60
CA LEU A 242 -23.22 -23.32 30.83
C LEU A 242 -23.15 -22.98 32.33
N THR A 243 -22.22 -23.61 33.02
CA THR A 243 -21.93 -23.41 34.46
C THR A 243 -20.44 -23.16 34.66
N ASP A 244 -20.06 -22.57 35.79
CA ASP A 244 -18.65 -22.36 36.12
C ASP A 244 -17.89 -23.70 36.15
N ALA A 245 -18.53 -24.77 36.63
CA ALA A 245 -17.93 -26.10 36.63
C ALA A 245 -17.66 -26.61 35.20
N TRP A 246 -18.58 -26.35 34.26
CA TRP A 246 -18.36 -26.69 32.86
C TRP A 246 -17.19 -25.90 32.23
N VAL A 247 -17.10 -24.58 32.57
CA VAL A 247 -16.00 -23.74 32.08
C VAL A 247 -14.67 -24.26 32.65
N ALA A 248 -14.56 -24.54 33.94
CA ALA A 248 -13.35 -25.07 34.54
C ALA A 248 -12.89 -26.42 33.96
N GLU A 249 -13.83 -27.23 33.47
CA GLU A 249 -13.52 -28.53 32.84
C GLU A 249 -13.10 -28.43 31.38
N HIS A 250 -13.70 -27.53 30.60
CA HIS A 250 -13.58 -27.52 29.14
C HIS A 250 -12.82 -26.32 28.58
N VAL A 251 -12.74 -25.20 29.33
CA VAL A 251 -12.07 -23.99 28.86
C VAL A 251 -10.77 -23.79 29.60
N THR A 252 -9.68 -23.87 28.88
CA THR A 252 -8.35 -23.68 29.46
C THR A 252 -8.19 -22.26 30.01
N GLU A 253 -7.58 -22.13 31.19
CA GLU A 253 -7.21 -20.85 31.85
C GLU A 253 -8.38 -20.08 32.47
N HIS A 254 -9.62 -20.60 32.46
CA HIS A 254 -10.79 -19.93 33.03
C HIS A 254 -11.60 -20.89 33.94
N ASP A 255 -11.97 -20.41 35.12
CA ASP A 255 -12.74 -21.18 36.09
C ASP A 255 -14.21 -20.70 36.23
N THR A 256 -14.53 -19.55 35.63
CA THR A 256 -15.88 -18.96 35.71
C THR A 256 -16.37 -18.46 34.37
N ILE A 257 -17.70 -18.47 34.18
CA ILE A 257 -18.36 -17.92 32.97
C ILE A 257 -18.01 -16.45 32.79
N SER A 258 -18.04 -15.63 33.84
CA SER A 258 -17.75 -14.20 33.77
C SER A 258 -16.31 -13.96 33.27
N GLY A 259 -15.32 -14.63 33.91
CA GLY A 259 -13.92 -14.49 33.53
C GLY A 259 -13.64 -14.91 32.09
N TRP A 260 -14.28 -16.01 31.64
CA TRP A 260 -14.15 -16.45 30.27
C TRP A 260 -14.78 -15.45 29.27
N ARG A 261 -16.00 -14.97 29.55
CA ARG A 261 -16.68 -13.97 28.71
C ARG A 261 -15.89 -12.66 28.61
N GLU A 262 -15.32 -12.20 29.71
CA GLU A 262 -14.45 -11.03 29.74
C GLU A 262 -13.20 -11.23 28.87
N ALA A 263 -12.57 -12.40 28.93
CA ALA A 263 -11.43 -12.73 28.09
C ALA A 263 -11.80 -12.83 26.61
N VAL A 264 -12.95 -13.42 26.27
CA VAL A 264 -13.47 -13.45 24.91
C VAL A 264 -13.74 -12.03 24.41
N ALA A 265 -14.40 -11.21 25.18
CA ALA A 265 -14.69 -9.81 24.87
C ALA A 265 -13.38 -9.01 24.62
N ALA A 266 -12.40 -9.16 25.51
CA ALA A 266 -11.11 -8.52 25.36
C ALA A 266 -10.38 -8.92 24.08
N ARG A 267 -10.37 -10.22 23.75
CA ARG A 267 -9.74 -10.73 22.52
C ARG A 267 -10.43 -10.23 21.25
N ILE A 268 -11.77 -10.22 21.22
CA ILE A 268 -12.53 -9.68 20.08
C ILE A 268 -12.28 -8.19 19.93
N SER A 269 -12.30 -7.43 21.02
CA SER A 269 -12.06 -5.99 21.01
C SER A 269 -10.63 -5.66 20.55
N GLU A 270 -9.63 -6.41 20.98
CA GLU A 270 -8.25 -6.25 20.53
C GLU A 270 -8.11 -6.53 19.02
N MET A 271 -8.74 -7.58 18.53
CA MET A 271 -8.73 -7.90 17.10
C MET A 271 -9.41 -6.79 16.26
N LYS A 272 -10.58 -6.30 16.71
CA LYS A 272 -11.30 -5.18 16.08
C LYS A 272 -10.50 -3.89 16.12
N LEU A 273 -9.82 -3.60 17.23
CA LEU A 273 -8.97 -2.44 17.40
C LEU A 273 -7.79 -2.47 16.42
N ASN A 274 -7.12 -3.62 16.28
CA ASN A 274 -6.04 -3.79 15.32
C ASN A 274 -6.54 -3.64 13.87
N GLN A 275 -7.72 -4.17 13.57
CA GLN A 275 -8.34 -3.97 12.26
C GLN A 275 -8.70 -2.50 12.01
N ALA A 276 -9.27 -1.81 13.01
CA ALA A 276 -9.59 -0.39 12.91
C ALA A 276 -8.33 0.47 12.67
N ARG A 277 -7.22 0.18 13.32
CA ARG A 277 -5.93 0.83 13.09
C ARG A 277 -5.43 0.68 11.66
N ASN A 278 -5.50 -0.52 11.11
CA ASN A 278 -5.08 -0.79 9.73
C ASN A 278 -5.94 -0.04 8.71
N VAL A 279 -7.24 0.03 8.95
CA VAL A 279 -8.19 0.70 8.04
C VAL A 279 -8.17 2.22 8.20
N LEU A 280 -7.78 2.74 9.37
CA LEU A 280 -7.79 4.17 9.67
C LEU A 280 -6.93 4.99 8.69
N ILE A 281 -5.70 4.55 8.43
CA ILE A 281 -4.77 5.23 7.53
C ILE A 281 -5.34 5.30 6.11
N ASP A 282 -5.93 4.21 5.63
CA ASP A 282 -6.53 4.15 4.30
C ASP A 282 -7.72 5.10 4.20
N LYS A 283 -8.61 5.12 5.21
CA LYS A 283 -9.78 6.00 5.25
C LYS A 283 -9.42 7.47 5.38
N VAL A 284 -8.40 7.80 6.17
CA VAL A 284 -7.86 9.18 6.26
C VAL A 284 -7.30 9.60 4.90
N SER A 285 -6.52 8.73 4.26
CA SER A 285 -5.93 8.98 2.94
C SER A 285 -7.02 9.17 1.87
N GLU A 286 -8.05 8.33 1.87
CA GLU A 286 -9.18 8.43 0.95
C GLU A 286 -9.95 9.74 1.14
N SER A 287 -10.32 10.06 2.39
CA SER A 287 -11.00 11.31 2.72
C SER A 287 -10.15 12.54 2.38
N LEU A 288 -8.82 12.44 2.53
CA LEU A 288 -7.90 13.51 2.16
C LEU A 288 -7.82 13.70 0.64
N ALA A 289 -7.78 12.60 -0.13
CA ALA A 289 -7.80 12.67 -1.59
C ALA A 289 -9.06 13.33 -2.13
N ASP A 290 -10.22 13.10 -1.50
CA ASP A 290 -11.51 13.68 -1.87
C ASP A 290 -11.58 15.20 -1.63
N LEU A 291 -10.76 15.74 -0.72
CA LEU A 291 -10.65 17.19 -0.49
C LEU A 291 -9.79 17.91 -1.55
N VAL A 292 -9.10 17.19 -2.42
CA VAL A 292 -8.25 17.78 -3.46
C VAL A 292 -9.04 18.05 -4.72
N ASP A 293 -9.32 19.34 -4.98
CA ASP A 293 -10.15 19.80 -6.11
C ASP A 293 -9.46 19.80 -7.48
N ILE A 294 -8.12 19.63 -7.52
CA ILE A 294 -7.40 19.60 -8.79
C ILE A 294 -7.33 18.21 -9.40
N GLU A 295 -7.20 18.14 -10.71
CA GLU A 295 -6.82 16.92 -11.38
C GLU A 295 -5.36 16.58 -11.03
N ALA A 296 -5.11 15.29 -10.74
CA ALA A 296 -3.76 14.83 -10.48
C ALA A 296 -2.89 14.96 -11.75
N PRO A 297 -1.68 15.57 -11.68
CA PRO A 297 -0.80 15.69 -12.82
C PRO A 297 -0.49 14.33 -13.46
N GLU A 298 -0.70 14.23 -14.76
CA GLU A 298 -0.59 12.95 -15.49
C GLU A 298 0.82 12.35 -15.39
N SER A 299 1.85 13.18 -15.39
CA SER A 299 3.24 12.74 -15.21
C SER A 299 3.48 12.05 -13.86
N MET A 300 2.88 12.59 -12.77
CA MET A 300 2.96 11.99 -11.44
C MET A 300 2.17 10.67 -11.38
N VAL A 301 0.95 10.66 -11.95
CA VAL A 301 0.11 9.45 -12.00
C VAL A 301 0.81 8.33 -12.77
N ASN A 302 1.39 8.63 -13.94
CA ASN A 302 2.10 7.64 -14.74
C ASN A 302 3.36 7.11 -14.03
N SER A 303 4.08 7.96 -13.31
CA SER A 303 5.25 7.55 -12.53
C SER A 303 4.87 6.61 -11.37
N ASP A 304 3.80 6.93 -10.62
CA ASP A 304 3.30 6.07 -9.54
C ASP A 304 2.73 4.75 -10.09
N LEU A 305 1.96 4.81 -11.18
CA LEU A 305 1.42 3.62 -11.85
C LEU A 305 2.55 2.68 -12.30
N GLN A 306 3.60 3.21 -12.92
CA GLN A 306 4.74 2.41 -13.35
C GLN A 306 5.41 1.72 -12.15
N ALA A 307 5.60 2.44 -11.05
CA ALA A 307 6.16 1.87 -9.82
C ALA A 307 5.25 0.77 -9.23
N ARG A 308 3.92 0.97 -9.20
CA ARG A 308 2.96 -0.03 -8.73
C ARG A 308 2.98 -1.29 -9.58
N VAL A 309 2.95 -1.14 -10.89
CA VAL A 309 3.03 -2.28 -11.81
C VAL A 309 4.31 -3.07 -11.59
N GLN A 310 5.46 -2.39 -11.50
CA GLN A 310 6.75 -3.05 -11.24
C GLN A 310 6.76 -3.80 -9.90
N ASN A 311 6.27 -3.17 -8.83
CA ASN A 311 6.19 -3.78 -7.50
C ASN A 311 5.26 -5.00 -7.51
N THR A 312 4.10 -4.90 -8.17
CA THR A 312 3.15 -6.00 -8.28
C THR A 312 3.76 -7.19 -9.04
N VAL A 313 4.38 -6.93 -10.18
CA VAL A 313 5.08 -7.98 -10.95
C VAL A 313 6.17 -8.64 -10.12
N GLN A 314 6.97 -7.85 -9.40
CA GLN A 314 8.03 -8.37 -8.53
C GLN A 314 7.47 -9.21 -7.37
N GLN A 315 6.35 -8.80 -6.78
CA GLN A 315 5.66 -9.54 -5.73
C GLN A 315 5.17 -10.90 -6.24
N PHE A 316 4.50 -10.95 -7.39
CA PHE A 316 4.06 -12.22 -7.99
C PHE A 316 5.25 -13.12 -8.35
N GLN A 317 6.31 -12.57 -8.93
CA GLN A 317 7.53 -13.32 -9.25
C GLN A 317 8.18 -13.91 -7.98
N SER A 318 8.19 -13.18 -6.88
CA SER A 318 8.72 -13.68 -5.60
C SER A 318 7.93 -14.87 -5.03
N GLN A 319 6.64 -14.98 -5.39
CA GLN A 319 5.75 -16.09 -5.05
C GLN A 319 5.76 -17.22 -6.10
N GLY A 320 6.57 -17.07 -7.15
CA GLY A 320 6.65 -18.06 -8.24
C GLY A 320 5.43 -18.07 -9.17
N ILE A 321 4.61 -17.01 -9.15
CA ILE A 321 3.39 -16.87 -9.95
C ILE A 321 3.68 -15.88 -11.08
N ALA A 322 3.35 -16.22 -12.32
CA ALA A 322 3.37 -15.26 -13.42
C ALA A 322 2.06 -14.46 -13.43
N LEU A 323 2.14 -13.15 -13.64
CA LEU A 323 0.97 -12.25 -13.60
C LEU A 323 -0.10 -12.66 -14.62
N ASP A 324 0.30 -13.09 -15.82
CA ASP A 324 -0.61 -13.57 -16.88
C ASP A 324 -1.34 -14.85 -16.46
N GLN A 325 -0.69 -15.75 -15.75
CA GLN A 325 -1.32 -16.95 -15.19
C GLN A 325 -2.34 -16.61 -14.11
N TRP A 326 -2.00 -15.65 -13.25
CA TRP A 326 -2.92 -15.18 -12.20
C TRP A 326 -4.17 -14.51 -12.81
N LEU A 327 -3.99 -13.60 -13.78
CA LEU A 327 -5.09 -12.94 -14.49
C LEU A 327 -6.00 -13.97 -15.17
N SER A 328 -5.41 -14.98 -15.83
CA SER A 328 -6.17 -16.06 -16.47
C SER A 328 -6.94 -16.92 -15.48
N ALA A 329 -6.35 -17.22 -14.31
CA ALA A 329 -6.99 -18.02 -13.27
C ALA A 329 -8.13 -17.29 -12.55
N THR A 330 -8.03 -15.96 -12.41
CA THR A 330 -9.05 -15.11 -11.79
C THR A 330 -10.10 -14.58 -12.76
N GLY A 331 -9.90 -14.78 -14.07
CA GLY A 331 -10.76 -14.23 -15.12
C GLY A 331 -10.73 -12.72 -15.23
N GLN A 332 -9.70 -12.05 -14.67
CA GLN A 332 -9.54 -10.61 -14.76
C GLN A 332 -8.91 -10.19 -16.10
N ASP A 333 -9.49 -9.15 -16.70
CA ASP A 333 -8.90 -8.50 -17.88
C ASP A 333 -7.70 -7.63 -17.48
N ALA A 334 -6.61 -7.73 -18.27
CA ALA A 334 -5.38 -6.99 -17.98
C ALA A 334 -5.58 -5.47 -18.02
N ASN A 335 -6.48 -4.95 -18.85
CA ASN A 335 -6.77 -3.51 -18.92
C ASN A 335 -7.52 -3.07 -17.65
N GLN A 336 -8.51 -3.84 -17.22
CA GLN A 336 -9.24 -3.55 -15.96
C GLN A 336 -8.29 -3.56 -14.75
N PHE A 337 -7.31 -4.46 -14.74
CA PHE A 337 -6.29 -4.49 -13.69
C PHE A 337 -5.42 -3.23 -13.72
N VAL A 338 -4.96 -2.80 -14.89
CA VAL A 338 -4.16 -1.56 -15.04
C VAL A 338 -5.00 -0.33 -14.70
N ASP A 339 -6.26 -0.27 -15.11
CA ASP A 339 -7.18 0.83 -14.80
C ASP A 339 -7.40 0.95 -13.28
N ALA A 340 -7.59 -0.17 -12.59
CA ALA A 340 -7.70 -0.18 -11.12
C ALA A 340 -6.42 0.34 -10.43
N LEU A 341 -5.24 -0.02 -10.93
CA LEU A 341 -3.97 0.53 -10.43
C LEU A 341 -3.83 2.03 -10.74
N LYS A 342 -4.33 2.49 -11.90
CA LYS A 342 -4.33 3.90 -12.27
C LYS A 342 -5.21 4.73 -11.33
N ASP A 343 -6.39 4.23 -10.98
CA ASP A 343 -7.28 4.90 -10.01
C ASP A 343 -6.63 5.02 -8.64
N GLN A 344 -5.93 3.98 -8.19
CA GLN A 344 -5.13 4.04 -6.97
C GLN A 344 -3.99 5.04 -7.07
N SER A 345 -3.33 5.15 -8.24
CA SER A 345 -2.26 6.11 -8.47
C SER A 345 -2.78 7.56 -8.44
N VAL A 346 -3.96 7.81 -9.01
CA VAL A 346 -4.62 9.13 -8.94
C VAL A 346 -4.88 9.52 -7.48
N LYS A 347 -5.44 8.61 -6.68
CA LYS A 347 -5.66 8.83 -5.24
C LYS A 347 -4.34 9.10 -4.51
N ALA A 348 -3.32 8.29 -4.74
CA ALA A 348 -2.01 8.42 -4.10
C ALA A 348 -1.33 9.77 -4.41
N VAL A 349 -1.40 10.23 -5.66
CA VAL A 349 -0.87 11.54 -6.07
C VAL A 349 -1.63 12.67 -5.37
N LYS A 350 -2.97 12.60 -5.30
CA LYS A 350 -3.78 13.58 -4.56
C LYS A 350 -3.41 13.62 -3.08
N VAL A 351 -3.22 12.47 -2.45
CA VAL A 351 -2.77 12.37 -1.05
C VAL A 351 -1.37 12.98 -0.87
N ASP A 352 -0.43 12.70 -1.76
CA ASP A 352 0.92 13.28 -1.72
C ASP A 352 0.87 14.81 -1.75
N LEU A 353 0.09 15.38 -2.68
CA LEU A 353 -0.09 16.83 -2.80
C LEU A 353 -0.76 17.43 -1.56
N ALA A 354 -1.79 16.77 -1.02
CA ALA A 354 -2.48 17.21 0.17
C ALA A 354 -1.58 17.19 1.41
N LEU A 355 -0.83 16.13 1.63
CA LEU A 355 0.11 16.03 2.74
C LEU A 355 1.18 17.11 2.67
N ARG A 356 1.71 17.43 1.48
CA ARG A 356 2.64 18.56 1.29
C ARG A 356 2.01 19.91 1.64
N ALA A 357 0.75 20.12 1.25
CA ALA A 357 0.02 21.33 1.63
C ALA A 357 -0.16 21.44 3.15
N ILE A 358 -0.45 20.34 3.83
CA ILE A 358 -0.58 20.29 5.30
C ILE A 358 0.78 20.52 5.97
N VAL A 359 1.87 19.97 5.45
CA VAL A 359 3.23 20.23 5.94
C VAL A 359 3.49 21.74 5.99
N VAL A 360 3.15 22.46 4.93
CA VAL A 360 3.33 23.91 4.86
C VAL A 360 2.38 24.64 5.82
N ALA A 361 1.12 24.24 5.85
CA ALA A 361 0.08 24.90 6.66
C ALA A 361 0.33 24.76 8.16
N GLU A 362 0.80 23.60 8.62
CA GLU A 362 1.01 23.28 10.04
C GLU A 362 2.50 23.39 10.47
N GLY A 363 3.39 23.79 9.55
CA GLY A 363 4.82 23.95 9.88
C GLY A 363 5.55 22.67 10.22
N LEU A 364 5.18 21.53 9.58
CA LEU A 364 5.67 20.19 9.89
C LEU A 364 6.91 19.79 9.07
N ALA A 365 7.75 20.75 8.70
CA ALA A 365 8.98 20.45 7.98
C ALA A 365 9.88 19.46 8.77
N ALA A 366 10.62 18.63 8.04
CA ALA A 366 11.62 17.77 8.65
C ALA A 366 12.78 18.60 9.21
N THR A 367 13.21 18.30 10.41
CA THR A 367 14.39 18.90 11.04
C THR A 367 15.63 18.05 10.74
N ASP A 368 16.82 18.62 10.98
CA ASP A 368 18.06 17.85 10.86
C ASP A 368 18.09 16.62 11.79
N GLU A 369 17.46 16.73 12.94
CA GLU A 369 17.31 15.64 13.91
C GLU A 369 16.41 14.52 13.37
N ASP A 370 15.30 14.86 12.76
CA ASP A 370 14.39 13.88 12.10
C ASP A 370 15.14 13.10 11.00
N ILE A 371 15.95 13.81 10.20
CA ILE A 371 16.75 13.22 9.12
C ILE A 371 17.81 12.27 9.70
N GLU A 372 18.45 12.64 10.80
CA GLU A 372 19.45 11.80 11.46
C GLU A 372 18.83 10.54 12.06
N LEU A 373 17.68 10.66 12.71
CA LEU A 373 16.92 9.52 13.21
C LEU A 373 16.51 8.56 12.07
N GLU A 374 16.10 9.09 10.92
CA GLU A 374 15.75 8.26 9.78
C GLU A 374 16.99 7.55 9.18
N TYR A 375 18.15 8.20 9.12
CA TYR A 375 19.39 7.51 8.76
C TYR A 375 19.71 6.35 9.71
N GLN A 376 19.44 6.48 11.01
CA GLN A 376 19.63 5.40 11.97
C GLN A 376 18.64 4.24 11.71
N ARG A 377 17.36 4.54 11.44
CA ARG A 377 16.34 3.54 11.11
C ARG A 377 16.69 2.76 9.84
N ILE A 378 17.06 3.48 8.77
CA ILE A 378 17.50 2.87 7.51
C ILE A 378 18.74 2.00 7.74
N ALA A 379 19.74 2.51 8.48
CA ALA A 379 20.97 1.81 8.78
C ALA A 379 20.74 0.47 9.50
N MET A 380 19.81 0.45 10.47
CA MET A 380 19.40 -0.78 11.15
C MET A 380 18.76 -1.78 10.18
N ARG A 381 17.86 -1.31 9.30
CA ARG A 381 17.17 -2.16 8.31
C ARG A 381 18.12 -2.81 7.31
N VAL A 382 19.13 -2.05 6.83
CA VAL A 382 20.09 -2.54 5.83
C VAL A 382 21.39 -3.07 6.45
N SER A 383 21.47 -3.17 7.80
CA SER A 383 22.65 -3.63 8.55
C SER A 383 23.93 -2.86 8.19
N GLN A 384 23.83 -1.53 8.05
CA GLN A 384 24.93 -0.62 7.75
C GLN A 384 25.10 0.42 8.86
N LYS A 385 26.16 1.23 8.77
CA LYS A 385 26.36 2.36 9.71
C LYS A 385 25.62 3.61 9.20
N PRO A 386 24.99 4.44 10.08
CA PRO A 386 24.27 5.65 9.69
C PRO A 386 25.09 6.60 8.81
N ALA A 387 26.38 6.76 9.09
CA ALA A 387 27.29 7.59 8.29
C ALA A 387 27.47 7.08 6.84
N GLN A 388 27.32 5.79 6.59
CA GLN A 388 27.39 5.23 5.23
C GLN A 388 26.08 5.51 4.47
N VAL A 389 24.93 5.37 5.15
CA VAL A 389 23.60 5.72 4.61
C VAL A 389 23.59 7.20 4.25
N ARG A 390 23.94 8.09 5.16
CA ARG A 390 24.06 9.53 4.91
C ARG A 390 24.87 9.84 3.64
N LYS A 391 26.07 9.26 3.54
CA LYS A 391 26.96 9.49 2.39
C LYS A 391 26.34 9.04 1.06
N VAL A 392 25.52 7.97 1.08
CA VAL A 392 24.81 7.50 -0.13
C VAL A 392 23.74 8.51 -0.52
N TYR A 393 22.93 8.99 0.43
CA TYR A 393 21.89 9.99 0.16
C TYR A 393 22.47 11.32 -0.33
N GLU A 394 23.51 11.83 0.32
CA GLU A 394 24.22 13.05 -0.10
C GLU A 394 24.83 12.91 -1.50
N LYS A 395 25.46 11.77 -1.78
CA LYS A 395 26.08 11.51 -3.10
C LYS A 395 25.06 11.45 -4.23
N ASN A 396 23.86 10.94 -3.94
CA ASN A 396 22.78 10.76 -4.92
C ASN A 396 21.82 11.96 -4.98
N ASP A 397 22.09 13.04 -4.25
CA ASP A 397 21.23 14.22 -4.14
C ASP A 397 19.79 13.89 -3.64
N ALA A 398 19.67 12.85 -2.80
CA ALA A 398 18.39 12.30 -2.35
C ALA A 398 17.96 12.77 -0.94
N VAL A 399 18.67 13.74 -0.35
CA VAL A 399 18.37 14.27 0.99
C VAL A 399 17.05 15.05 1.00
N ALA A 400 16.78 15.81 -0.08
CA ALA A 400 15.53 16.58 -0.21
C ALA A 400 14.30 15.65 -0.28
N ASP A 401 14.40 14.55 -1.01
CA ASP A 401 13.34 13.55 -1.09
C ASP A 401 13.09 12.88 0.26
N LEU A 402 14.15 12.52 0.98
CA LEU A 402 14.05 11.95 2.32
C LEU A 402 13.37 12.94 3.28
N SER A 403 13.81 14.21 3.29
CA SER A 403 13.21 15.28 4.09
C SER A 403 11.71 15.44 3.78
N SER A 404 11.34 15.42 2.50
CA SER A 404 9.95 15.48 2.07
C SER A 404 9.12 14.29 2.55
N GLN A 405 9.68 13.07 2.51
CA GLN A 405 8.99 11.88 3.02
C GLN A 405 8.78 11.94 4.52
N ILE A 406 9.78 12.37 5.29
CA ILE A 406 9.67 12.56 6.74
C ILE A 406 8.58 13.59 7.05
N ALA A 407 8.59 14.73 6.37
CA ALA A 407 7.59 15.79 6.58
C ALA A 407 6.16 15.29 6.29
N LYS A 408 5.95 14.51 5.23
CA LYS A 408 4.65 13.91 4.91
C LYS A 408 4.22 12.88 5.96
N SER A 409 5.16 12.07 6.48
CA SER A 409 4.88 11.17 7.61
C SER A 409 4.43 11.94 8.85
N LYS A 410 5.09 13.06 9.19
CA LYS A 410 4.69 13.94 10.28
C LYS A 410 3.30 14.54 10.05
N ALA A 411 2.98 14.92 8.81
CA ALA A 411 1.66 15.45 8.46
C ALA A 411 0.56 14.39 8.57
N LEU A 412 0.83 13.14 8.17
CA LEU A 412 -0.11 12.04 8.34
C LEU A 412 -0.32 11.73 9.83
N ASP A 413 0.75 11.66 10.60
CA ASP A 413 0.68 11.45 12.04
C ASP A 413 -0.12 12.56 12.74
N TRP A 414 0.16 13.82 12.39
CA TRP A 414 -0.60 14.98 12.87
C TRP A 414 -2.10 14.83 12.53
N LEU A 415 -2.45 14.42 11.31
CA LEU A 415 -3.84 14.18 10.92
C LEU A 415 -4.49 13.10 11.77
N LEU A 416 -3.84 11.95 11.96
CA LEU A 416 -4.35 10.85 12.80
C LEU A 416 -4.66 11.32 14.22
N HIS A 417 -3.88 12.26 14.75
CA HIS A 417 -4.09 12.86 16.05
C HIS A 417 -5.11 14.01 16.08
N ASN A 418 -5.58 14.50 14.92
CA ASN A 418 -6.52 15.63 14.85
C ASN A 418 -7.87 15.29 14.21
N VAL A 419 -8.03 14.13 13.55
CA VAL A 419 -9.31 13.70 13.01
C VAL A 419 -10.27 13.23 14.11
N THR A 420 -11.58 13.39 13.86
CA THR A 420 -12.62 12.83 14.72
C THR A 420 -12.96 11.41 14.25
N MET A 421 -12.69 10.42 15.08
CA MET A 421 -13.04 9.02 14.80
C MET A 421 -14.42 8.71 15.38
N VAL A 422 -15.27 8.07 14.60
CA VAL A 422 -16.61 7.65 15.02
C VAL A 422 -16.85 6.22 14.59
N ASP A 423 -17.69 5.51 15.33
CA ASP A 423 -18.17 4.21 14.86
C ASP A 423 -19.38 4.35 13.92
N THR A 424 -19.80 3.24 13.33
CA THR A 424 -20.98 3.17 12.44
C THR A 424 -22.30 3.54 13.14
N ASN A 425 -22.31 3.61 14.47
CA ASN A 425 -23.45 4.07 15.29
C ASN A 425 -23.37 5.56 15.60
N GLY A 426 -22.30 6.25 15.17
CA GLY A 426 -22.06 7.68 15.41
C GLY A 426 -21.42 7.99 16.78
N LYS A 427 -21.06 6.97 17.57
CA LYS A 427 -20.31 7.14 18.83
C LYS A 427 -18.90 7.60 18.53
N VAL A 428 -18.47 8.67 19.19
CA VAL A 428 -17.07 9.13 19.09
C VAL A 428 -16.17 8.11 19.78
N LEU A 429 -15.17 7.65 19.06
CA LEU A 429 -14.16 6.73 19.57
C LEU A 429 -13.05 7.50 20.30
N ASP A 430 -12.53 6.93 21.38
CA ASP A 430 -11.38 7.48 22.07
C ASP A 430 -10.14 7.32 21.19
N ARG A 431 -9.55 8.45 20.83
CA ARG A 431 -8.38 8.53 19.97
C ARG A 431 -7.17 7.81 20.56
N GLU A 432 -6.87 8.04 21.83
CA GLU A 432 -5.72 7.44 22.49
C GLU A 432 -5.85 5.92 22.53
N HIS A 433 -7.07 5.42 22.72
CA HIS A 433 -7.36 3.99 22.65
C HIS A 433 -7.17 3.42 21.24
N VAL A 434 -7.64 4.14 20.20
CA VAL A 434 -7.51 3.69 18.80
C VAL A 434 -6.06 3.73 18.34
N LEU A 435 -5.33 4.81 18.58
CA LEU A 435 -3.94 4.95 18.11
C LEU A 435 -2.94 4.13 18.94
N GLY A 436 -3.25 3.85 20.18
CA GLY A 436 -2.32 3.29 21.16
C GLY A 436 -1.37 4.37 21.71
N HIS A 437 -0.98 4.26 22.94
CA HIS A 437 0.09 5.09 23.48
C HIS A 437 1.42 4.59 22.94
N ASP A 438 1.99 5.24 21.96
CA ASP A 438 3.39 5.08 21.62
C ASP A 438 4.21 5.91 22.61
N HIS A 439 4.56 5.31 23.75
CA HIS A 439 5.40 5.92 24.79
C HIS A 439 6.86 6.10 24.37
N SER A 440 7.16 6.12 23.08
CA SER A 440 8.53 6.18 22.57
C SER A 440 9.12 7.59 22.45
N HIS A 441 8.37 8.67 22.80
CA HIS A 441 8.87 10.05 22.63
C HIS A 441 8.85 10.95 23.89
N ASP A 442 8.62 10.41 25.10
CA ASP A 442 8.66 11.23 26.31
C ASP A 442 9.84 10.83 27.23
N HIS A 443 11.06 11.07 26.75
CA HIS A 443 12.24 11.13 27.60
C HIS A 443 13.17 12.26 27.16
N ALA A 444 12.79 13.48 27.48
CA ALA A 444 13.72 14.57 27.73
C ALA A 444 12.98 15.72 28.41
N HIS A 445 13.22 15.86 29.65
CA HIS A 445 13.16 17.02 30.56
C HIS A 445 12.29 16.75 31.79
N ASP A 446 12.96 16.32 32.85
CA ASP A 446 13.05 17.07 34.08
C ASP A 446 13.95 16.29 35.09
N GLY A 447 15.01 16.93 35.52
CA GLY A 447 15.93 16.34 36.50
C GLY A 447 17.01 17.31 36.92
N GLU A 448 16.67 18.59 37.07
CA GLU A 448 17.40 19.44 38.02
C GLU A 448 16.72 19.28 39.39
N ASP A 449 17.37 18.60 40.26
CA ASP A 449 17.33 19.00 41.67
C ASP A 449 18.60 18.50 42.37
N GLY A 450 19.41 19.47 42.72
CA GLY A 450 20.60 19.30 43.49
C GLY A 450 20.27 18.88 44.94
N HIS A 451 20.99 17.94 45.46
CA HIS A 451 21.24 17.84 46.88
C HIS A 451 22.74 17.61 47.15
N SER A 452 23.36 18.71 47.53
CA SER A 452 24.60 18.77 48.29
C SER A 452 24.37 18.17 49.70
N HIS A 453 25.23 17.27 50.08
CA HIS A 453 25.68 16.99 51.44
C HIS A 453 27.06 16.32 51.27
N GLY A 454 28.20 16.81 51.72
CA GLY A 454 28.59 17.39 52.98
C GLY A 454 29.09 16.28 53.90
N ALA A 455 30.42 16.11 53.89
CA ALA A 455 31.39 15.73 54.94
C ALA A 455 30.97 14.63 55.98
N GLU A 456 31.65 13.54 55.98
CA GLU A 456 32.70 13.14 56.96
C GLU A 456 33.49 11.94 56.42
#